data_6aa547bf4b57d921f775ca52de64e0c9
#
_entry.id   6aa547bf4b57d921f775ca52de64e0c9
#
_cell.length_a   1.000
_cell.length_b   1.000
_cell.length_c   1.000
_cell.angle_alpha   90.00
_cell.angle_beta   90.00
_cell.angle_gamma   90.00
#
_symmetry.space_group_name_H-M   'P 1'
#
loop_
_entity.id
_entity.type
_entity.pdbx_description
1 polymer ?
#
loop_
_entity_poly.entity_id
_entity_poly.type
_entity_poly.pdbx_seq_one_letter_code
_entity_poly.pdbx_strand_id
1 'polypeptide(L)'
;MNIKGGIIIFKNKTEKEAREEILQLVREYADKYHKPAEYHRGDKISYASRVYDCEEMVNLVDSSLEFWLTSGRYTDSFEKKLAKYLNIKYCSFVNSGSSANLLAFMALTSPLLEDRQILPGDEVITVAAGFPTTVAPIIQYGAVPVFIDVTIPQYNIDVNQLEDALSDKTKALIIAHTLGNPFNLEYITKFCKEHDLWLIEDNCDALGSKYVIDNEEKFTGTIGDIGTSSFYPPHHMTTGEGGAVYTNNPLLNRIIRSLRDWGRDCQCSSGEDNFCGNRFTQKYGKLPVGYDHKYVYSHFGYNLKATDMQAAVGCAQIDKFPSFVEKRKKNFNRIKDGLQGLEDKLILPEAEPNSDPSWFGFLITTKENNRNRIVQYLEDNNIQTKILLNIHVLIK
;
A
#
# COMPACT_ATOMS: atom_id res chain seq x y z
N MET A 1 -15.85 8.70 43.94
CA MET A 1 -16.19 7.31 44.25
C MET A 1 -14.96 6.65 44.84
N ASN A 2 -14.92 6.41 46.17
CA ASN A 2 -13.77 5.81 46.84
C ASN A 2 -13.79 4.31 46.60
N ILE A 3 -12.92 3.79 45.75
CA ILE A 3 -12.67 2.34 45.60
C ILE A 3 -11.76 1.94 46.74
N LYS A 4 -12.34 1.77 47.96
CA LYS A 4 -11.67 1.07 49.06
C LYS A 4 -11.90 -0.42 48.86
N GLY A 5 -10.80 -1.16 48.59
CA GLY A 5 -10.78 -2.62 48.44
C GLY A 5 -10.62 -3.12 47.01
N GLY A 6 -9.78 -2.46 46.23
CA GLY A 6 -9.42 -2.96 44.89
C GLY A 6 -8.74 -4.33 45.01
N ILE A 7 -9.33 -5.34 44.37
CA ILE A 7 -8.66 -6.63 44.16
C ILE A 7 -7.43 -6.30 43.31
N ILE A 8 -6.24 -6.45 43.92
CA ILE A 8 -4.98 -6.34 43.15
C ILE A 8 -4.85 -7.66 42.40
N ILE A 9 -5.38 -7.70 41.18
CA ILE A 9 -5.41 -8.88 40.30
C ILE A 9 -3.97 -9.40 40.05
N PHE A 10 -2.96 -8.51 40.01
CA PHE A 10 -1.57 -8.85 39.69
C PHE A 10 -0.66 -8.97 40.91
N LYS A 11 -1.23 -9.09 42.14
CA LYS A 11 -0.44 -9.31 43.37
C LYS A 11 0.39 -10.59 43.22
N ASN A 12 1.69 -10.49 43.42
CA ASN A 12 2.67 -11.58 43.29
C ASN A 12 2.90 -12.11 41.86
N LYS A 13 2.55 -11.36 40.82
CA LYS A 13 2.87 -11.67 39.42
C LYS A 13 4.01 -10.79 38.90
N THR A 14 4.85 -11.35 38.05
CA THR A 14 5.77 -10.57 37.22
C THR A 14 4.99 -9.79 36.16
N GLU A 15 5.61 -8.77 35.55
CA GLU A 15 5.01 -8.03 34.43
C GLU A 15 4.63 -8.98 33.29
N LYS A 16 5.50 -9.93 32.95
CA LYS A 16 5.27 -10.92 31.91
C LYS A 16 4.01 -11.77 32.20
N GLU A 17 3.87 -12.30 33.39
CA GLU A 17 2.70 -13.11 33.79
C GLU A 17 1.41 -12.29 33.78
N ALA A 18 1.47 -11.03 34.24
CA ALA A 18 0.33 -10.13 34.21
C ALA A 18 -0.09 -9.79 32.77
N ARG A 19 0.88 -9.56 31.87
CA ARG A 19 0.67 -9.31 30.44
C ARG A 19 0.01 -10.52 29.76
N GLU A 20 0.55 -11.71 29.96
CA GLU A 20 -0.02 -12.95 29.41
C GLU A 20 -1.48 -13.16 29.84
N GLU A 21 -1.83 -12.87 31.09
CA GLU A 21 -3.21 -12.95 31.58
C GLU A 21 -4.14 -11.93 30.90
N ILE A 22 -3.68 -10.68 30.74
CA ILE A 22 -4.47 -9.65 30.02
C ILE A 22 -4.73 -10.11 28.57
N LEU A 23 -3.70 -10.60 27.88
CA LEU A 23 -3.82 -11.04 26.50
C LEU A 23 -4.73 -12.27 26.38
N GLN A 24 -4.72 -13.16 27.34
CA GLN A 24 -5.64 -14.30 27.40
C GLN A 24 -7.10 -13.84 27.56
N LEU A 25 -7.36 -12.86 28.42
CA LEU A 25 -8.71 -12.27 28.57
C LEU A 25 -9.18 -11.59 27.27
N VAL A 26 -8.27 -10.95 26.52
CA VAL A 26 -8.57 -10.37 25.21
C VAL A 26 -8.97 -11.45 24.21
N ARG A 27 -8.28 -12.60 24.18
CA ARG A 27 -8.66 -13.74 23.33
C ARG A 27 -10.07 -14.23 23.64
N GLU A 28 -10.33 -14.51 24.91
CA GLU A 28 -11.65 -14.99 25.36
C GLU A 28 -12.77 -14.02 25.02
N TYR A 29 -12.51 -12.70 25.17
CA TYR A 29 -13.46 -11.67 24.77
C TYR A 29 -13.72 -11.69 23.27
N ALA A 30 -12.65 -11.73 22.45
CA ALA A 30 -12.75 -11.72 21.00
C ALA A 30 -13.47 -12.98 20.49
N ASP A 31 -13.09 -14.15 20.96
CA ASP A 31 -13.71 -15.43 20.58
C ASP A 31 -15.20 -15.51 20.93
N LYS A 32 -15.60 -14.83 22.00
CA LYS A 32 -17.00 -14.79 22.42
C LYS A 32 -17.84 -13.78 21.64
N TYR A 33 -17.29 -12.58 21.39
CA TYR A 33 -18.09 -11.44 20.93
C TYR A 33 -17.78 -10.98 19.50
N HIS A 34 -16.67 -11.43 18.90
CA HIS A 34 -16.24 -11.05 17.54
C HIS A 34 -16.28 -12.24 16.57
N LYS A 35 -17.35 -13.01 16.60
CA LYS A 35 -17.56 -14.11 15.67
C LYS A 35 -17.80 -13.58 14.25
N PRO A 36 -17.28 -14.27 13.20
CA PRO A 36 -17.67 -13.97 11.84
C PRO A 36 -19.18 -13.97 11.67
N ALA A 37 -19.71 -13.00 10.96
CA ALA A 37 -21.12 -12.95 10.63
C ALA A 37 -21.50 -14.13 9.72
N GLU A 38 -22.58 -14.83 10.05
CA GLU A 38 -23.21 -15.78 9.14
C GLU A 38 -24.08 -14.97 8.16
N TYR A 39 -23.88 -15.20 6.87
CA TYR A 39 -24.65 -14.52 5.82
C TYR A 39 -25.85 -15.36 5.42
N HIS A 40 -27.02 -14.73 5.42
CA HIS A 40 -28.26 -15.31 4.93
C HIS A 40 -28.71 -14.59 3.63
N ARG A 41 -29.56 -15.26 2.87
CA ARG A 41 -30.10 -14.66 1.65
C ARG A 41 -30.90 -13.40 1.98
N GLY A 42 -30.52 -12.27 1.38
CA GLY A 42 -31.12 -10.95 1.63
C GLY A 42 -30.35 -10.07 2.59
N ASP A 43 -29.32 -10.58 3.26
CA ASP A 43 -28.43 -9.75 4.07
C ASP A 43 -27.65 -8.75 3.20
N LYS A 44 -27.25 -7.65 3.81
CA LYS A 44 -26.48 -6.62 3.14
C LYS A 44 -25.09 -7.11 2.77
N ILE A 45 -24.78 -7.10 1.47
CA ILE A 45 -23.45 -7.36 0.94
C ILE A 45 -22.73 -6.01 0.79
N SER A 46 -21.79 -5.75 1.68
CA SER A 46 -20.94 -4.54 1.58
C SER A 46 -19.89 -4.70 0.50
N TYR A 47 -19.58 -3.59 -0.21
CA TYR A 47 -18.50 -3.60 -1.23
C TYR A 47 -17.12 -3.81 -0.60
N ALA A 48 -16.95 -3.51 0.67
CA ALA A 48 -15.73 -3.72 1.43
C ALA A 48 -16.03 -4.01 2.89
N SER A 49 -15.21 -4.85 3.51
CA SER A 49 -15.28 -5.16 4.94
C SER A 49 -13.89 -5.59 5.42
N ARG A 50 -13.66 -5.46 6.72
CA ARG A 50 -12.46 -5.98 7.37
C ARG A 50 -12.65 -7.44 7.76
N VAL A 51 -11.61 -8.24 7.60
CA VAL A 51 -11.54 -9.62 8.10
C VAL A 51 -10.50 -9.68 9.19
N TYR A 52 -10.88 -10.13 10.37
CA TYR A 52 -10.01 -10.23 11.56
C TYR A 52 -10.51 -11.32 12.50
N ASP A 53 -9.65 -11.74 13.43
CA ASP A 53 -9.99 -12.62 14.55
C ASP A 53 -9.38 -12.08 15.86
N CYS A 54 -9.13 -12.92 16.84
CA CYS A 54 -8.58 -12.51 18.13
C CYS A 54 -7.14 -11.98 18.02
N GLU A 55 -6.34 -12.41 17.02
CA GLU A 55 -4.93 -12.09 16.97
C GLU A 55 -4.66 -10.61 16.72
N GLU A 56 -5.46 -9.93 15.89
CA GLU A 56 -5.34 -8.48 15.70
C GLU A 56 -5.59 -7.72 17.00
N MET A 57 -6.60 -8.14 17.78
CA MET A 57 -6.93 -7.51 19.06
C MET A 57 -5.85 -7.78 20.09
N VAL A 58 -5.33 -9.01 20.15
CA VAL A 58 -4.25 -9.40 21.04
C VAL A 58 -2.98 -8.59 20.76
N ASN A 59 -2.55 -8.53 19.50
CA ASN A 59 -1.36 -7.75 19.12
C ASN A 59 -1.53 -6.26 19.41
N LEU A 60 -2.72 -5.71 19.15
CA LEU A 60 -3.01 -4.30 19.42
C LEU A 60 -2.91 -3.99 20.92
N VAL A 61 -3.50 -4.84 21.78
CA VAL A 61 -3.40 -4.68 23.24
C VAL A 61 -1.98 -4.90 23.72
N ASP A 62 -1.27 -5.90 23.19
CA ASP A 62 0.13 -6.17 23.51
C ASP A 62 1.03 -4.97 23.23
N SER A 63 0.89 -4.34 22.05
CA SER A 63 1.58 -3.09 21.73
C SER A 63 1.19 -1.95 22.67
N SER A 64 -0.10 -1.85 23.04
CA SER A 64 -0.58 -0.82 23.96
C SER A 64 -0.01 -0.93 25.36
N LEU A 65 0.24 -2.16 25.85
CA LEU A 65 0.83 -2.41 27.17
C LEU A 65 2.30 -1.93 27.28
N GLU A 66 3.02 -1.87 26.16
CA GLU A 66 4.37 -1.27 26.12
C GLU A 66 4.34 0.25 26.16
N PHE A 67 3.24 0.85 25.75
CA PHE A 67 3.04 2.30 25.63
C PHE A 67 4.12 2.99 24.77
N TRP A 68 4.69 2.25 23.81
CA TRP A 68 5.57 2.80 22.80
C TRP A 68 4.75 3.28 21.59
N LEU A 69 4.49 4.58 21.51
CA LEU A 69 3.45 5.17 20.65
C LEU A 69 3.91 5.55 19.23
N THR A 70 5.20 5.41 18.92
CA THR A 70 5.76 5.62 17.58
C THR A 70 6.19 4.29 16.97
N SER A 71 6.89 4.29 15.84
CA SER A 71 7.43 3.06 15.25
C SER A 71 8.35 2.32 16.25
N GLY A 72 8.17 1.01 16.38
CA GLY A 72 8.89 0.17 17.35
C GLY A 72 9.00 -1.28 16.85
N ARG A 73 9.00 -2.25 17.77
CA ARG A 73 9.24 -3.67 17.45
C ARG A 73 8.23 -4.29 16.49
N TYR A 74 6.96 -3.88 16.58
CA TYR A 74 5.94 -4.35 15.64
C TYR A 74 6.12 -3.76 14.25
N THR A 75 6.56 -2.50 14.14
CA THR A 75 6.92 -1.89 12.86
C THR A 75 8.06 -2.66 12.20
N ASP A 76 9.14 -2.95 12.94
CA ASP A 76 10.27 -3.72 12.43
C ASP A 76 9.86 -5.15 12.01
N SER A 77 8.98 -5.78 12.80
CA SER A 77 8.46 -7.10 12.50
C SER A 77 7.59 -7.09 11.24
N PHE A 78 6.70 -6.11 11.12
CA PHE A 78 5.80 -6.00 9.97
C PHE A 78 6.56 -5.68 8.67
N GLU A 79 7.51 -4.73 8.71
CA GLU A 79 8.37 -4.41 7.56
C GLU A 79 9.12 -5.67 7.07
N LYS A 80 9.69 -6.46 7.99
CA LYS A 80 10.38 -7.72 7.67
C LYS A 80 9.45 -8.80 7.11
N LYS A 81 8.26 -8.98 7.72
CA LYS A 81 7.27 -9.96 7.26
C LYS A 81 6.75 -9.62 5.85
N LEU A 82 6.44 -8.34 5.60
CA LEU A 82 5.96 -7.89 4.29
C LEU A 82 7.06 -7.99 3.23
N ALA A 83 8.29 -7.57 3.54
CA ALA A 83 9.42 -7.72 2.65
C ALA A 83 9.69 -9.20 2.29
N LYS A 84 9.61 -10.09 3.29
CA LYS A 84 9.74 -11.55 3.07
C LYS A 84 8.62 -12.09 2.19
N TYR A 85 7.37 -11.69 2.44
CA TYR A 85 6.22 -12.13 1.65
C TYR A 85 6.36 -11.73 0.17
N LEU A 86 6.74 -10.48 -0.08
CA LEU A 86 6.93 -9.94 -1.43
C LEU A 86 8.25 -10.35 -2.08
N ASN A 87 9.14 -11.03 -1.36
CA ASN A 87 10.49 -11.36 -1.82
C ASN A 87 11.28 -10.11 -2.26
N ILE A 88 11.23 -9.05 -1.47
CA ILE A 88 11.90 -7.76 -1.70
C ILE A 88 12.86 -7.44 -0.56
N LYS A 89 13.92 -6.64 -0.84
CA LYS A 89 14.97 -6.39 0.15
C LYS A 89 14.58 -5.35 1.21
N TYR A 90 13.88 -4.31 0.82
CA TYR A 90 13.61 -3.16 1.68
C TYR A 90 12.12 -2.81 1.66
N CYS A 91 11.57 -2.60 2.85
CA CYS A 91 10.21 -2.15 3.07
C CYS A 91 10.20 -1.08 4.16
N SER A 92 9.42 -0.03 3.95
CA SER A 92 9.20 1.05 4.92
C SER A 92 7.72 1.23 5.16
N PHE A 93 7.27 0.98 6.38
CA PHE A 93 5.87 1.17 6.79
C PHE A 93 5.58 2.65 7.02
N VAL A 94 4.45 3.12 6.50
CA VAL A 94 3.97 4.52 6.57
C VAL A 94 2.51 4.59 6.99
N ASN A 95 2.04 5.79 7.31
CA ASN A 95 0.73 6.02 7.92
C ASN A 95 -0.48 5.91 6.95
N SER A 96 -0.26 5.81 5.65
CA SER A 96 -1.33 5.56 4.65
C SER A 96 -0.76 5.18 3.30
N GLY A 97 -1.59 4.58 2.41
CA GLY A 97 -1.23 4.36 1.02
C GLY A 97 -0.97 5.65 0.25
N SER A 98 -1.73 6.71 0.55
CA SER A 98 -1.49 8.04 -0.04
C SER A 98 -0.11 8.59 0.33
N SER A 99 0.31 8.40 1.58
CA SER A 99 1.67 8.75 2.01
C SER A 99 2.74 7.86 1.37
N ALA A 100 2.40 6.59 1.07
CA ALA A 100 3.28 5.70 0.35
C ALA A 100 3.55 6.22 -1.08
N ASN A 101 2.49 6.60 -1.81
CA ASN A 101 2.62 7.18 -3.16
C ASN A 101 3.37 8.52 -3.14
N LEU A 102 3.07 9.39 -2.17
CA LEU A 102 3.80 10.63 -1.98
C LEU A 102 5.29 10.36 -1.75
N LEU A 103 5.61 9.45 -0.86
CA LEU A 103 7.00 9.14 -0.49
C LEU A 103 7.76 8.47 -1.64
N ALA A 104 7.12 7.58 -2.40
CA ALA A 104 7.69 6.94 -3.57
C ALA A 104 8.05 7.96 -4.64
N PHE A 105 7.12 8.88 -4.97
CA PHE A 105 7.38 9.95 -5.92
C PHE A 105 8.48 10.90 -5.42
N MET A 106 8.38 11.38 -4.18
CA MET A 106 9.36 12.31 -3.61
C MET A 106 10.75 11.70 -3.50
N ALA A 107 10.88 10.38 -3.42
CA ALA A 107 12.18 9.72 -3.47
C ALA A 107 12.90 9.95 -4.81
N LEU A 108 12.15 10.04 -5.90
CA LEU A 108 12.70 10.29 -7.25
C LEU A 108 13.10 11.77 -7.47
N THR A 109 12.71 12.66 -6.57
CA THR A 109 13.12 14.08 -6.60
C THR A 109 14.40 14.37 -5.82
N SER A 110 15.04 13.34 -5.27
CA SER A 110 16.23 13.48 -4.44
C SER A 110 17.47 13.90 -5.28
N PRO A 111 18.22 14.91 -4.84
CA PRO A 111 19.51 15.26 -5.51
C PRO A 111 20.53 14.13 -5.51
N LEU A 112 20.38 13.11 -4.68
CA LEU A 112 21.26 11.94 -4.66
C LEU A 112 21.10 11.04 -5.89
N LEU A 113 20.09 11.30 -6.72
CA LEU A 113 19.86 10.59 -7.99
C LEU A 113 20.57 11.25 -9.20
N GLU A 114 21.24 12.39 -8.93
CA GLU A 114 22.02 13.10 -9.96
C GLU A 114 21.20 13.38 -11.23
N ASP A 115 21.65 12.94 -12.41
CA ASP A 115 21.00 13.18 -13.70
C ASP A 115 19.62 12.50 -13.83
N ARG A 116 19.33 11.51 -13.00
CA ARG A 116 18.04 10.83 -12.94
C ARG A 116 17.04 11.48 -11.96
N GLN A 117 17.40 12.58 -11.29
CA GLN A 117 16.50 13.35 -10.44
C GLN A 117 15.33 13.91 -11.25
N ILE A 118 14.10 13.78 -10.72
CA ILE A 118 12.93 14.48 -11.26
C ILE A 118 12.94 15.92 -10.76
N LEU A 119 12.79 16.88 -11.67
CA LEU A 119 12.73 18.31 -11.39
C LEU A 119 11.33 18.88 -11.68
N PRO A 120 10.97 20.05 -11.11
CA PRO A 120 9.74 20.75 -11.51
C PRO A 120 9.74 21.04 -13.02
N GLY A 121 8.63 20.71 -13.69
CA GLY A 121 8.48 20.80 -15.14
C GLY A 121 8.82 19.53 -15.91
N ASP A 122 9.44 18.52 -15.27
CA ASP A 122 9.59 17.20 -15.86
C ASP A 122 8.24 16.48 -15.96
N GLU A 123 8.13 15.59 -16.93
CA GLU A 123 6.89 14.88 -17.24
C GLU A 123 6.87 13.48 -16.62
N VAL A 124 5.69 13.09 -16.16
CA VAL A 124 5.43 11.77 -15.58
C VAL A 124 4.19 11.17 -16.20
N ILE A 125 4.35 10.05 -16.89
CA ILE A 125 3.26 9.34 -17.55
C ILE A 125 2.43 8.60 -16.49
N THR A 126 1.10 8.72 -16.60
CA THR A 126 0.13 8.05 -15.72
C THR A 126 -1.20 7.86 -16.44
N VAL A 127 -2.21 7.31 -15.76
CA VAL A 127 -3.55 7.11 -16.33
C VAL A 127 -4.58 8.07 -15.75
N ALA A 128 -5.56 8.49 -16.57
CA ALA A 128 -6.67 9.33 -16.11
C ALA A 128 -7.70 8.53 -15.28
N ALA A 129 -7.83 7.23 -15.53
CA ALA A 129 -8.70 6.33 -14.79
C ALA A 129 -7.97 5.74 -13.59
N GLY A 130 -7.80 6.51 -12.52
CA GLY A 130 -7.04 6.10 -11.35
C GLY A 130 -7.44 6.82 -10.07
N PHE A 131 -6.73 6.51 -8.99
CA PHE A 131 -6.97 7.16 -7.71
C PHE A 131 -6.20 8.50 -7.62
N PRO A 132 -6.79 9.57 -7.06
CA PRO A 132 -6.15 10.90 -7.03
C PRO A 132 -4.75 10.92 -6.43
N THR A 133 -4.45 10.09 -5.44
CA THR A 133 -3.14 10.10 -4.75
C THR A 133 -2.02 9.43 -5.52
N THR A 134 -2.31 8.73 -6.62
CA THR A 134 -1.31 8.30 -7.60
C THR A 134 -0.76 9.50 -8.38
N VAL A 135 -1.59 10.52 -8.63
CA VAL A 135 -1.27 11.70 -9.45
C VAL A 135 -0.91 12.94 -8.62
N ALA A 136 -1.56 13.12 -7.46
CA ALA A 136 -1.40 14.32 -6.65
C ALA A 136 0.06 14.70 -6.33
N PRO A 137 0.97 13.78 -5.99
CA PRO A 137 2.37 14.11 -5.74
C PRO A 137 3.09 14.77 -6.93
N ILE A 138 2.77 14.35 -8.16
CA ILE A 138 3.34 14.91 -9.39
C ILE A 138 3.03 16.40 -9.46
N ILE A 139 1.74 16.74 -9.32
CA ILE A 139 1.25 18.13 -9.41
C ILE A 139 1.76 18.97 -8.25
N GLN A 140 1.74 18.43 -7.01
CA GLN A 140 2.17 19.13 -5.81
C GLN A 140 3.65 19.50 -5.84
N TYR A 141 4.48 18.69 -6.48
CA TYR A 141 5.91 18.98 -6.67
C TYR A 141 6.18 19.97 -7.80
N GLY A 142 5.25 20.13 -8.72
CA GLY A 142 5.40 20.97 -9.93
C GLY A 142 5.91 20.22 -11.14
N ALA A 143 5.92 18.88 -11.10
CA ALA A 143 6.07 18.05 -12.30
C ALA A 143 4.74 17.99 -13.07
N VAL A 144 4.78 17.54 -14.32
CA VAL A 144 3.64 17.55 -15.26
C VAL A 144 3.11 16.13 -15.46
N PRO A 145 1.89 15.81 -15.05
CA PRO A 145 1.29 14.52 -15.37
C PRO A 145 0.91 14.45 -16.87
N VAL A 146 1.37 13.41 -17.55
CA VAL A 146 0.97 13.08 -18.92
C VAL A 146 0.00 11.90 -18.86
N PHE A 147 -1.25 12.14 -19.24
CA PHE A 147 -2.30 11.14 -19.11
C PHE A 147 -2.45 10.29 -20.35
N ILE A 148 -2.50 8.99 -20.15
CA ILE A 148 -2.85 7.98 -21.16
C ILE A 148 -4.20 7.36 -20.78
N ASP A 149 -4.96 6.93 -21.79
CA ASP A 149 -6.21 6.22 -21.58
C ASP A 149 -5.99 4.76 -21.17
N VAL A 150 -7.07 4.08 -20.83
CA VAL A 150 -7.05 2.68 -20.41
C VAL A 150 -7.78 1.81 -21.43
N THR A 151 -7.37 0.54 -21.55
CA THR A 151 -8.04 -0.45 -22.38
C THR A 151 -9.20 -1.10 -21.64
N ILE A 152 -10.20 -1.57 -22.35
CA ILE A 152 -11.30 -2.40 -21.86
C ILE A 152 -11.18 -3.75 -22.59
N PRO A 153 -11.23 -4.88 -21.92
CA PRO A 153 -11.77 -5.14 -20.57
C PRO A 153 -10.75 -5.25 -19.44
N GLN A 154 -9.45 -4.95 -19.64
CA GLN A 154 -8.43 -5.02 -18.62
C GLN A 154 -8.42 -3.82 -17.68
N TYR A 155 -8.86 -2.66 -18.16
CA TYR A 155 -8.90 -1.36 -17.45
C TYR A 155 -7.52 -0.85 -17.01
N ASN A 156 -6.47 -1.32 -17.66
CA ASN A 156 -5.09 -0.88 -17.46
C ASN A 156 -4.65 0.06 -18.57
N ILE A 157 -3.52 0.72 -18.37
CA ILE A 157 -2.91 1.66 -19.32
C ILE A 157 -2.87 1.08 -20.75
N ASP A 158 -3.26 1.87 -21.73
CA ASP A 158 -3.09 1.51 -23.14
C ASP A 158 -1.62 1.70 -23.57
N VAL A 159 -0.88 0.61 -23.57
CA VAL A 159 0.55 0.63 -23.91
C VAL A 159 0.84 1.12 -25.33
N ASN A 160 -0.15 1.09 -26.25
CA ASN A 160 0.04 1.58 -27.61
C ASN A 160 0.16 3.11 -27.69
N GLN A 161 -0.22 3.84 -26.65
CA GLN A 161 -0.14 5.30 -26.59
C GLN A 161 1.17 5.79 -25.92
N LEU A 162 2.03 4.90 -25.44
CA LEU A 162 3.21 5.27 -24.67
C LEU A 162 4.24 6.04 -25.50
N GLU A 163 4.50 5.62 -26.72
CA GLU A 163 5.46 6.29 -27.62
C GLU A 163 5.00 7.71 -27.97
N ASP A 164 3.69 7.91 -28.16
CA ASP A 164 3.11 9.23 -28.46
C ASP A 164 3.12 10.17 -27.24
N ALA A 165 3.17 9.59 -26.03
CA ALA A 165 3.22 10.33 -24.77
C ALA A 165 4.65 10.66 -24.32
N LEU A 166 5.66 10.08 -24.96
CA LEU A 166 7.07 10.27 -24.61
C LEU A 166 7.57 11.61 -25.13
N SER A 167 8.35 12.31 -24.31
CA SER A 167 9.12 13.51 -24.69
C SER A 167 10.48 13.53 -24.02
N ASP A 168 11.33 14.49 -24.39
CA ASP A 168 12.65 14.70 -23.76
C ASP A 168 12.55 15.06 -22.27
N LYS A 169 11.36 15.44 -21.78
CA LYS A 169 11.06 15.77 -20.38
C LYS A 169 10.53 14.60 -19.60
N THR A 170 10.16 13.50 -20.24
CA THR A 170 9.62 12.33 -19.55
C THR A 170 10.70 11.69 -18.68
N LYS A 171 10.40 11.48 -17.38
CA LYS A 171 11.34 10.93 -16.39
C LYS A 171 10.83 9.67 -15.69
N ALA A 172 9.53 9.49 -15.63
CA ALA A 172 8.94 8.37 -14.90
C ALA A 172 7.58 7.95 -15.44
N LEU A 173 7.21 6.72 -15.09
CA LEU A 173 5.85 6.21 -15.12
C LEU A 173 5.38 5.93 -13.70
N ILE A 174 4.16 6.37 -13.35
CA ILE A 174 3.49 6.02 -12.10
C ILE A 174 2.12 5.46 -12.46
N ILE A 175 1.95 4.16 -12.25
CA ILE A 175 0.77 3.44 -12.73
C ILE A 175 0.25 2.53 -11.64
N ALA A 176 -1.09 2.54 -11.42
CA ALA A 176 -1.75 1.61 -10.55
C ALA A 176 -2.11 0.31 -11.29
N HIS A 177 -2.03 -0.82 -10.58
CA HIS A 177 -2.60 -2.09 -11.02
C HIS A 177 -4.11 -2.07 -10.75
N THR A 178 -4.91 -1.81 -11.77
CA THR A 178 -6.32 -1.49 -11.64
C THR A 178 -7.12 -2.60 -10.99
N LEU A 179 -7.68 -2.33 -9.81
CA LEU A 179 -8.52 -3.27 -9.05
C LEU A 179 -7.92 -4.67 -8.83
N GLY A 180 -6.60 -4.75 -8.76
CA GLY A 180 -5.88 -6.01 -8.56
C GLY A 180 -5.40 -6.67 -9.85
N ASN A 181 -5.77 -6.15 -11.01
CA ASN A 181 -5.33 -6.64 -12.31
C ASN A 181 -3.98 -5.99 -12.67
N PRO A 182 -2.88 -6.75 -12.78
CA PRO A 182 -1.60 -6.18 -13.20
C PRO A 182 -1.72 -5.54 -14.58
N PHE A 183 -1.06 -4.40 -14.80
CA PHE A 183 -0.86 -3.89 -16.16
C PHE A 183 0.22 -4.71 -16.89
N ASN A 184 0.37 -4.51 -18.20
CA ASN A 184 1.36 -5.22 -19.02
C ASN A 184 2.80 -4.85 -18.58
N LEU A 185 3.28 -5.55 -17.55
CA LEU A 185 4.59 -5.31 -16.93
C LEU A 185 5.75 -5.64 -17.88
N GLU A 186 5.58 -6.62 -18.76
CA GLU A 186 6.61 -6.96 -19.74
C GLU A 186 6.91 -5.80 -20.70
N TYR A 187 5.84 -5.20 -21.25
CA TYR A 187 5.98 -4.04 -22.14
C TYR A 187 6.50 -2.81 -21.39
N ILE A 188 5.87 -2.49 -20.24
CA ILE A 188 6.18 -1.28 -19.47
C ILE A 188 7.62 -1.28 -18.96
N THR A 189 8.10 -2.41 -18.43
CA THR A 189 9.49 -2.48 -17.94
C THR A 189 10.51 -2.37 -19.06
N LYS A 190 10.20 -2.96 -20.23
CA LYS A 190 11.03 -2.81 -21.42
C LYS A 190 11.07 -1.36 -21.87
N PHE A 191 9.92 -0.71 -22.00
CA PHE A 191 9.79 0.70 -22.36
C PHE A 191 10.57 1.61 -21.40
N CYS A 192 10.39 1.44 -20.09
CA CYS A 192 11.13 2.22 -19.09
C CYS A 192 12.65 2.04 -19.21
N LYS A 193 13.11 0.82 -19.48
CA LYS A 193 14.52 0.52 -19.64
C LYS A 193 15.12 1.15 -20.94
N GLU A 194 14.37 1.11 -22.04
CA GLU A 194 14.79 1.67 -23.33
C GLU A 194 14.92 3.20 -23.29
N HIS A 195 14.10 3.87 -22.47
CA HIS A 195 14.05 5.33 -22.35
C HIS A 195 14.63 5.86 -21.04
N ASP A 196 15.30 5.04 -20.24
CA ASP A 196 15.88 5.39 -18.92
C ASP A 196 14.89 6.06 -17.96
N LEU A 197 13.66 5.53 -17.88
CA LEU A 197 12.57 6.04 -17.06
C LEU A 197 12.45 5.28 -15.74
N TRP A 198 12.04 5.97 -14.67
CA TRP A 198 11.65 5.34 -13.43
C TRP A 198 10.26 4.70 -13.55
N LEU A 199 10.05 3.56 -12.88
CA LEU A 199 8.75 2.93 -12.75
C LEU A 199 8.33 2.83 -11.29
N ILE A 200 7.25 3.52 -10.92
CA ILE A 200 6.55 3.33 -9.66
C ILE A 200 5.28 2.50 -9.94
N GLU A 201 5.20 1.34 -9.28
CA GLU A 201 4.01 0.50 -9.27
C GLU A 201 3.13 0.88 -8.08
N ASP A 202 2.01 1.57 -8.31
CA ASP A 202 0.98 1.74 -7.27
C ASP A 202 0.23 0.41 -7.12
N ASN A 203 0.64 -0.37 -6.12
CA ASN A 203 0.14 -1.70 -5.84
C ASN A 203 -0.92 -1.71 -4.71
N CYS A 204 -1.53 -0.55 -4.42
CA CYS A 204 -2.51 -0.42 -3.35
C CYS A 204 -3.69 -1.39 -3.52
N ASP A 205 -4.19 -1.53 -4.74
CA ASP A 205 -5.31 -2.42 -5.08
C ASP A 205 -4.88 -3.82 -5.54
N ALA A 206 -3.57 -4.15 -5.52
CA ALA A 206 -3.08 -5.37 -6.15
C ALA A 206 -2.09 -6.17 -5.28
N LEU A 207 -2.04 -5.91 -3.97
CA LEU A 207 -1.18 -6.67 -3.09
C LEU A 207 -1.49 -8.17 -3.19
N GLY A 208 -0.47 -8.98 -3.45
CA GLY A 208 -0.59 -10.42 -3.67
C GLY A 208 -0.91 -10.84 -5.11
N SER A 209 -1.12 -9.88 -6.02
CA SER A 209 -1.14 -10.18 -7.46
C SER A 209 0.25 -10.56 -7.96
N LYS A 210 0.30 -11.38 -9.00
CA LYS A 210 1.54 -11.86 -9.58
C LYS A 210 1.54 -11.66 -11.09
N TYR A 211 2.75 -11.61 -11.65
CA TYR A 211 2.99 -11.51 -13.08
C TYR A 211 4.19 -12.37 -13.49
N VAL A 212 4.07 -13.08 -14.61
CA VAL A 212 5.17 -13.86 -15.15
C VAL A 212 5.97 -13.01 -16.12
N ILE A 213 7.22 -12.72 -15.77
CA ILE A 213 8.18 -11.97 -16.59
C ILE A 213 9.53 -12.70 -16.57
N ASP A 214 10.21 -12.81 -17.71
CA ASP A 214 11.47 -13.55 -17.85
C ASP A 214 11.38 -15.03 -17.41
N ASN A 215 10.22 -15.65 -17.58
CA ASN A 215 9.87 -17.00 -17.09
C ASN A 215 9.89 -17.14 -15.55
N GLU A 216 9.84 -16.05 -14.81
CA GLU A 216 9.74 -16.04 -13.36
C GLU A 216 8.43 -15.40 -12.92
N GLU A 217 7.75 -16.01 -11.94
CA GLU A 217 6.59 -15.46 -11.30
C GLU A 217 7.04 -14.46 -10.21
N LYS A 218 6.63 -13.19 -10.33
CA LYS A 218 6.97 -12.11 -9.39
C LYS A 218 5.70 -11.45 -8.87
N PHE A 219 5.73 -10.96 -7.64
CA PHE A 219 4.66 -10.12 -7.11
C PHE A 219 4.66 -8.75 -7.79
N THR A 220 3.47 -8.23 -8.08
CA THR A 220 3.31 -6.82 -8.48
C THR A 220 3.83 -5.87 -7.40
N GLY A 221 4.29 -4.70 -7.81
CA GLY A 221 4.97 -3.75 -6.92
C GLY A 221 6.45 -4.07 -6.67
N THR A 222 6.95 -5.22 -7.17
CA THR A 222 8.37 -5.63 -6.97
C THR A 222 9.17 -5.69 -8.26
N ILE A 223 8.55 -5.36 -9.38
CA ILE A 223 9.11 -5.48 -10.73
C ILE A 223 9.69 -4.15 -11.19
N GLY A 224 9.02 -3.04 -10.89
CA GLY A 224 9.54 -1.68 -11.09
C GLY A 224 10.58 -1.27 -10.06
N ASP A 225 10.93 0.02 -10.03
CA ASP A 225 11.92 0.58 -9.13
C ASP A 225 11.42 0.73 -7.69
N ILE A 226 10.15 1.15 -7.54
CA ILE A 226 9.48 1.35 -6.25
C ILE A 226 8.06 0.82 -6.35
N GLY A 227 7.63 0.06 -5.34
CA GLY A 227 6.24 -0.34 -5.16
C GLY A 227 5.63 0.31 -3.93
N THR A 228 4.31 0.51 -3.97
CA THR A 228 3.53 1.04 -2.86
C THR A 228 2.36 0.14 -2.51
N SER A 229 1.90 0.19 -1.26
CA SER A 229 0.69 -0.50 -0.82
C SER A 229 -0.08 0.32 0.18
N SER A 230 -1.38 0.06 0.27
CA SER A 230 -2.29 0.64 1.26
C SER A 230 -2.88 -0.44 2.15
N PHE A 231 -3.05 -0.10 3.43
CA PHE A 231 -3.69 -0.95 4.43
C PHE A 231 -4.92 -0.29 5.05
N TYR A 232 -5.56 0.64 4.32
CA TYR A 232 -6.89 1.13 4.62
C TYR A 232 -7.90 -0.04 4.62
N PRO A 233 -8.96 -0.05 5.46
CA PRO A 233 -9.83 -1.22 5.65
C PRO A 233 -10.37 -1.93 4.39
N PRO A 234 -10.70 -1.25 3.29
CA PRO A 234 -11.16 -1.90 2.07
C PRO A 234 -10.10 -2.71 1.32
N HIS A 235 -8.81 -2.43 1.55
CA HIS A 235 -7.73 -3.11 0.83
C HIS A 235 -7.59 -4.58 1.21
N HIS A 236 -6.61 -5.25 0.65
CA HIS A 236 -6.42 -6.70 0.76
C HIS A 236 -6.17 -7.18 2.19
N MET A 237 -5.54 -6.35 3.00
CA MET A 237 -5.41 -6.48 4.45
C MET A 237 -5.45 -5.08 5.09
N THR A 238 -5.62 -4.98 6.39
CA THR A 238 -5.75 -3.68 7.06
C THR A 238 -4.87 -3.54 8.29
N THR A 239 -4.41 -2.30 8.52
CA THR A 239 -3.81 -1.87 9.79
C THR A 239 -4.65 -0.79 10.49
N GLY A 240 -5.91 -0.62 10.04
CA GLY A 240 -6.77 0.52 10.38
C GLY A 240 -6.48 1.68 9.43
N GLU A 241 -5.36 2.32 9.55
CA GLU A 241 -4.69 3.17 8.58
C GLU A 241 -3.25 2.69 8.42
N GLY A 242 -2.69 2.78 7.22
CA GLY A 242 -1.30 2.40 6.95
C GLY A 242 -1.02 2.27 5.47
N GLY A 243 0.26 2.20 5.15
CA GLY A 243 0.79 1.92 3.82
C GLY A 243 2.23 1.43 3.90
N ALA A 244 2.77 1.04 2.78
CA ALA A 244 4.17 0.67 2.68
C ALA A 244 4.78 1.12 1.36
N VAL A 245 6.08 1.44 1.42
CA VAL A 245 6.92 1.68 0.24
C VAL A 245 8.04 0.66 0.26
N TYR A 246 8.28 0.02 -0.87
CA TYR A 246 9.28 -1.03 -0.92
C TYR A 246 10.07 -0.99 -2.24
N THR A 247 11.33 -1.42 -2.16
CA THR A 247 12.28 -1.39 -3.29
C THR A 247 13.40 -2.41 -3.09
N ASN A 248 14.06 -2.81 -4.16
CA ASN A 248 15.30 -3.57 -4.12
C ASN A 248 16.56 -2.67 -4.19
N ASN A 249 16.39 -1.38 -4.47
CA ASN A 249 17.48 -0.43 -4.62
C ASN A 249 17.90 0.16 -3.26
N PRO A 250 19.14 -0.05 -2.79
CA PRO A 250 19.59 0.46 -1.49
C PRO A 250 19.64 1.99 -1.41
N LEU A 251 19.90 2.69 -2.54
CA LEU A 251 19.90 4.15 -2.56
C LEU A 251 18.49 4.70 -2.42
N LEU A 252 17.52 4.15 -3.17
CA LEU A 252 16.12 4.53 -3.02
C LEU A 252 15.60 4.25 -1.61
N ASN A 253 15.94 3.10 -1.02
CA ASN A 253 15.58 2.80 0.37
C ASN A 253 16.15 3.83 1.35
N ARG A 254 17.41 4.24 1.19
CA ARG A 254 18.03 5.29 2.02
C ARG A 254 17.28 6.62 1.90
N ILE A 255 16.95 7.03 0.68
CA ILE A 255 16.19 8.25 0.40
C ILE A 255 14.77 8.19 1.00
N ILE A 256 14.06 7.07 0.78
CA ILE A 256 12.71 6.81 1.31
C ILE A 256 12.70 6.93 2.84
N ARG A 257 13.64 6.28 3.53
CA ARG A 257 13.74 6.34 5.00
C ARG A 257 14.06 7.75 5.49
N SER A 258 14.95 8.46 4.80
CA SER A 258 15.25 9.86 5.09
C SER A 258 14.00 10.73 4.99
N LEU A 259 13.31 10.70 3.85
CA LEU A 259 12.12 11.50 3.60
C LEU A 259 10.95 11.15 4.54
N ARG A 260 10.79 9.88 4.92
CA ARG A 260 9.79 9.43 5.91
C ARG A 260 10.03 10.05 7.28
N ASP A 261 11.29 10.33 7.63
CA ASP A 261 11.78 10.80 8.93
C ASP A 261 12.37 12.23 8.84
N TRP A 262 11.56 13.20 8.44
CA TRP A 262 11.87 14.64 8.29
C TRP A 262 13.01 14.97 7.33
N GLY A 263 13.53 14.05 6.58
CA GLY A 263 14.69 14.24 5.70
C GLY A 263 16.03 14.05 6.40
N ARG A 264 16.06 13.37 7.56
CA ARG A 264 17.29 13.07 8.30
C ARG A 264 18.25 12.22 7.47
N ASP A 265 19.54 12.52 7.59
CA ASP A 265 20.61 11.65 7.05
C ASP A 265 20.84 10.42 7.92
N CYS A 266 20.59 10.52 9.23
CA CYS A 266 20.65 9.42 10.18
C CYS A 266 19.55 8.38 9.94
N GLN A 267 19.93 7.09 9.91
CA GLN A 267 19.02 5.95 9.66
C GLN A 267 18.77 5.08 10.91
N CYS A 268 19.08 5.59 12.11
CA CYS A 268 18.76 4.90 13.35
C CYS A 268 17.24 4.72 13.49
N SER A 269 16.81 3.55 13.98
CA SER A 269 15.41 3.30 14.31
C SER A 269 14.92 4.23 15.43
N SER A 270 13.61 4.39 15.57
CA SER A 270 13.03 5.17 16.66
C SER A 270 13.49 4.64 18.02
N GLY A 271 14.03 5.52 18.88
CA GLY A 271 14.56 5.15 20.18
C GLY A 271 16.00 4.64 20.17
N GLU A 272 16.60 4.39 19.01
CA GLU A 272 18.01 4.01 18.90
C GLU A 272 18.90 5.22 18.63
N ASP A 273 20.09 5.20 19.23
CA ASP A 273 21.12 6.20 19.02
C ASP A 273 22.43 5.55 18.62
N ASN A 274 23.16 6.20 17.72
CA ASN A 274 24.51 5.83 17.34
C ASN A 274 24.68 4.39 16.81
N PHE A 275 23.63 3.83 16.17
CA PHE A 275 23.68 2.49 15.57
C PHE A 275 24.84 2.36 14.56
N CYS A 276 25.12 3.42 13.79
CA CYS A 276 26.24 3.46 12.84
C CYS A 276 27.62 3.62 13.48
N GLY A 277 27.73 3.90 14.78
CA GLY A 277 28.98 4.20 15.47
C GLY A 277 29.61 5.56 15.11
N ASN A 278 28.95 6.36 14.28
CA ASN A 278 29.51 7.57 13.67
C ASN A 278 28.78 8.86 14.05
N ARG A 279 28.01 8.86 15.14
CA ARG A 279 27.15 9.99 15.53
C ARG A 279 27.89 11.32 15.62
N PHE A 280 29.15 11.32 16.14
CA PHE A 280 29.93 12.52 16.42
C PHE A 280 31.29 12.53 15.70
N THR A 281 31.57 11.58 14.80
CA THR A 281 32.90 11.42 14.19
C THR A 281 32.97 11.84 12.74
N GLN A 282 31.85 12.08 12.10
CA GLN A 282 31.80 12.46 10.68
C GLN A 282 31.79 13.99 10.50
N LYS A 283 32.21 14.43 9.31
CA LYS A 283 32.13 15.80 8.87
C LYS A 283 31.04 15.94 7.79
N TYR A 284 30.14 16.89 8.00
CA TYR A 284 29.02 17.15 7.10
C TYR A 284 29.17 18.54 6.47
N GLY A 285 29.67 18.60 5.24
CA GLY A 285 29.86 19.83 4.50
C GLY A 285 30.69 20.85 5.30
N LYS A 286 30.12 22.03 5.56
CA LYS A 286 30.76 23.12 6.34
C LYS A 286 30.54 23.03 7.85
N LEU A 287 29.77 22.06 8.35
CA LEU A 287 29.54 21.90 9.78
C LEU A 287 30.82 21.48 10.50
N PRO A 288 31.01 21.85 11.78
CA PRO A 288 32.20 21.47 12.54
C PRO A 288 32.29 19.95 12.71
N VAL A 289 33.50 19.43 12.83
CA VAL A 289 33.72 18.03 13.20
C VAL A 289 33.12 17.76 14.58
N GLY A 290 32.42 16.62 14.72
CA GLY A 290 31.70 16.27 15.95
C GLY A 290 30.28 16.81 16.02
N TYR A 291 29.76 17.42 14.94
CA TYR A 291 28.35 17.77 14.86
C TYR A 291 27.47 16.53 14.95
N ASP A 292 26.37 16.61 15.70
CA ASP A 292 25.51 15.45 15.92
C ASP A 292 24.79 15.03 14.61
N HIS A 293 25.15 13.87 14.08
CA HIS A 293 24.58 13.29 12.86
C HIS A 293 23.03 13.21 12.88
N LYS A 294 22.44 13.05 14.05
CA LYS A 294 20.98 12.98 14.23
C LYS A 294 20.25 14.25 13.78
N TYR A 295 20.96 15.38 13.74
CA TYR A 295 20.45 16.69 13.35
C TYR A 295 20.98 17.16 11.97
N VAL A 296 21.51 16.25 11.18
CA VAL A 296 21.87 16.49 9.79
C VAL A 296 20.69 16.06 8.90
N TYR A 297 20.28 16.95 8.00
CA TYR A 297 19.15 16.72 7.09
C TYR A 297 19.66 16.77 5.66
N SER A 298 19.50 15.65 4.94
CA SER A 298 19.87 15.53 3.51
C SER A 298 18.73 15.95 2.58
N HIS A 299 17.50 16.00 3.12
CA HIS A 299 16.28 16.33 2.40
C HIS A 299 15.36 17.20 3.23
N PHE A 300 14.38 17.84 2.58
CA PHE A 300 13.20 18.38 3.24
C PHE A 300 12.11 17.30 3.21
N GLY A 301 12.07 16.48 4.25
CA GLY A 301 11.17 15.33 4.33
C GLY A 301 9.93 15.57 5.20
N TYR A 302 9.25 14.48 5.49
CA TYR A 302 7.97 14.42 6.17
C TYR A 302 8.09 13.64 7.49
N ASN A 303 7.03 13.64 8.28
CA ASN A 303 6.83 12.62 9.31
C ASN A 303 5.67 11.71 8.90
N LEU A 304 5.99 10.63 8.18
CA LEU A 304 5.01 9.70 7.62
C LEU A 304 5.02 8.34 8.32
N LYS A 305 5.70 8.22 9.45
CA LYS A 305 5.69 6.98 10.23
C LYS A 305 4.28 6.66 10.72
N ALA A 306 3.91 5.39 10.67
CA ALA A 306 2.77 4.86 11.39
C ALA A 306 3.14 4.57 12.85
N THR A 307 2.14 4.34 13.69
CA THR A 307 2.31 3.90 15.08
C THR A 307 2.60 2.40 15.16
N ASP A 308 3.25 1.97 16.23
CA ASP A 308 3.53 0.54 16.46
C ASP A 308 2.25 -0.27 16.66
N MET A 309 1.20 0.33 17.19
CA MET A 309 -0.13 -0.26 17.30
C MET A 309 -0.74 -0.64 15.95
N GLN A 310 -0.56 0.21 14.92
CA GLN A 310 -1.00 -0.09 13.55
C GLN A 310 -0.19 -1.25 12.96
N ALA A 311 1.12 -1.26 13.17
CA ALA A 311 1.99 -2.35 12.75
C ALA A 311 1.66 -3.68 13.46
N ALA A 312 1.24 -3.63 14.73
CA ALA A 312 0.83 -4.79 15.51
C ALA A 312 -0.39 -5.51 14.87
N VAL A 313 -1.38 -4.74 14.43
CA VAL A 313 -2.51 -5.28 13.64
C VAL A 313 -1.99 -5.89 12.33
N GLY A 314 -1.11 -5.20 11.62
CA GLY A 314 -0.51 -5.67 10.37
C GLY A 314 0.24 -7.00 10.52
N CYS A 315 0.93 -7.21 11.65
CA CYS A 315 1.63 -8.46 11.94
C CYS A 315 0.69 -9.69 12.05
N ALA A 316 -0.53 -9.50 12.54
CA ALA A 316 -1.54 -10.57 12.56
C ALA A 316 -2.20 -10.77 11.19
N GLN A 317 -2.42 -9.68 10.46
CA GLN A 317 -3.05 -9.72 9.13
C GLN A 317 -2.16 -10.42 8.10
N ILE A 318 -0.86 -10.13 8.07
CA ILE A 318 0.05 -10.70 7.06
C ILE A 318 0.16 -12.22 7.16
N ASP A 319 0.02 -12.79 8.33
CA ASP A 319 0.07 -14.25 8.53
C ASP A 319 -1.17 -14.96 7.92
N LYS A 320 -2.30 -14.26 7.79
CA LYS A 320 -3.56 -14.75 7.18
C LYS A 320 -3.67 -14.39 5.70
N PHE A 321 -2.84 -13.46 5.24
CA PHE A 321 -2.99 -12.81 3.95
C PHE A 321 -3.04 -13.76 2.75
N PRO A 322 -2.25 -14.85 2.65
CA PRO A 322 -2.38 -15.80 1.55
C PRO A 322 -3.79 -16.37 1.40
N SER A 323 -4.48 -16.62 2.53
CA SER A 323 -5.85 -17.13 2.50
C SER A 323 -6.85 -16.09 2.00
N PHE A 324 -6.56 -14.79 2.21
CA PHE A 324 -7.41 -13.71 1.70
C PHE A 324 -7.31 -13.61 0.17
N VAL A 325 -6.10 -13.72 -0.37
CA VAL A 325 -5.87 -13.74 -1.83
C VAL A 325 -6.66 -14.86 -2.49
N GLU A 326 -6.55 -16.10 -1.98
CA GLU A 326 -7.27 -17.23 -2.54
C GLU A 326 -8.80 -17.08 -2.49
N LYS A 327 -9.34 -16.53 -1.39
CA LYS A 327 -10.77 -16.25 -1.27
C LYS A 327 -11.24 -15.19 -2.27
N ARG A 328 -10.44 -14.14 -2.49
CA ARG A 328 -10.74 -13.09 -3.48
C ARG A 328 -10.81 -13.67 -4.89
N LYS A 329 -9.83 -14.47 -5.31
CA LYS A 329 -9.81 -15.17 -6.60
C LYS A 329 -11.04 -16.07 -6.77
N LYS A 330 -11.35 -16.88 -5.75
CA LYS A 330 -12.52 -17.75 -5.76
C LYS A 330 -13.84 -16.97 -5.90
N ASN A 331 -13.98 -15.87 -5.16
CA ASN A 331 -15.17 -15.03 -5.21
C ASN A 331 -15.33 -14.35 -6.57
N PHE A 332 -14.23 -13.82 -7.12
CA PHE A 332 -14.22 -13.20 -8.45
C PHE A 332 -14.66 -14.19 -9.52
N ASN A 333 -14.07 -15.38 -9.57
CA ASN A 333 -14.41 -16.41 -10.54
C ASN A 333 -15.87 -16.82 -10.40
N ARG A 334 -16.39 -17.00 -9.18
CA ARG A 334 -17.78 -17.34 -8.94
C ARG A 334 -18.77 -16.29 -9.49
N ILE A 335 -18.43 -15.00 -9.35
CA ILE A 335 -19.25 -13.91 -9.89
C ILE A 335 -19.17 -13.92 -11.42
N LYS A 336 -17.95 -14.07 -11.97
CA LYS A 336 -17.72 -14.12 -13.41
C LYS A 336 -18.49 -15.26 -14.07
N ASP A 337 -18.41 -16.46 -13.51
CA ASP A 337 -19.13 -17.64 -13.98
C ASP A 337 -20.66 -17.44 -13.91
N GLY A 338 -21.15 -16.81 -12.84
CA GLY A 338 -22.57 -16.51 -12.68
C GLY A 338 -23.14 -15.45 -13.65
N LEU A 339 -22.27 -14.68 -14.28
CA LEU A 339 -22.64 -13.65 -15.27
C LEU A 339 -22.39 -14.08 -16.73
N GLN A 340 -21.88 -15.29 -16.95
CA GLN A 340 -21.75 -15.86 -18.29
C GLN A 340 -23.12 -15.91 -18.99
N GLY A 341 -23.14 -15.61 -20.29
CA GLY A 341 -24.35 -15.50 -21.08
C GLY A 341 -25.01 -14.12 -21.06
N LEU A 342 -24.37 -13.13 -20.41
CA LEU A 342 -24.80 -11.72 -20.44
C LEU A 342 -23.84 -10.81 -21.23
N GLU A 343 -22.97 -11.39 -22.06
CA GLU A 343 -21.94 -10.68 -22.83
C GLU A 343 -22.54 -9.77 -23.92
N ASP A 344 -23.80 -9.96 -24.28
CA ASP A 344 -24.55 -9.05 -25.13
C ASP A 344 -24.87 -7.71 -24.45
N LYS A 345 -24.93 -7.68 -23.12
CA LYS A 345 -25.30 -6.54 -22.27
C LYS A 345 -24.15 -5.96 -21.45
N LEU A 346 -23.20 -6.81 -21.07
CA LEU A 346 -22.12 -6.47 -20.15
C LEU A 346 -20.76 -6.77 -20.78
N ILE A 347 -19.76 -5.96 -20.41
CA ILE A 347 -18.35 -6.29 -20.59
C ILE A 347 -17.85 -6.71 -19.23
N LEU A 348 -17.42 -7.96 -19.13
CA LEU A 348 -16.86 -8.54 -17.90
C LEU A 348 -15.35 -8.30 -17.86
N PRO A 349 -14.76 -8.15 -16.68
CA PRO A 349 -13.33 -7.92 -16.53
C PRO A 349 -12.51 -9.14 -16.93
N GLU A 350 -11.37 -8.89 -17.56
CA GLU A 350 -10.41 -9.91 -17.96
C GLU A 350 -9.05 -9.64 -17.31
N ALA A 351 -8.40 -10.71 -16.91
CA ALA A 351 -7.03 -10.62 -16.42
C ALA A 351 -6.08 -10.23 -17.56
N GLU A 352 -5.05 -9.45 -17.24
CA GLU A 352 -3.94 -9.21 -18.15
C GLU A 352 -3.26 -10.55 -18.48
N PRO A 353 -2.84 -10.81 -19.71
CA PRO A 353 -2.04 -11.97 -20.04
C PRO A 353 -0.80 -12.10 -19.13
N ASN A 354 -0.40 -13.32 -18.83
CA ASN A 354 0.71 -13.65 -17.94
C ASN A 354 0.53 -13.21 -16.46
N SER A 355 -0.69 -12.83 -16.06
CA SER A 355 -0.98 -12.38 -14.70
C SER A 355 -1.80 -13.37 -13.88
N ASP A 356 -1.66 -13.28 -12.56
CA ASP A 356 -2.49 -13.97 -11.56
C ASP A 356 -3.02 -12.92 -10.56
N PRO A 357 -4.16 -12.28 -10.86
CA PRO A 357 -4.66 -11.15 -10.10
C PRO A 357 -5.17 -11.53 -8.71
N SER A 358 -4.80 -10.75 -7.71
CA SER A 358 -5.46 -10.67 -6.40
C SER A 358 -6.54 -9.60 -6.47
N TRP A 359 -7.72 -9.96 -6.96
CA TRP A 359 -8.77 -9.01 -7.30
C TRP A 359 -9.23 -8.17 -6.11
N PHE A 360 -9.20 -6.84 -6.28
CA PHE A 360 -9.73 -5.90 -5.30
C PHE A 360 -11.26 -5.78 -5.39
N GLY A 361 -11.80 -5.76 -6.60
CA GLY A 361 -13.21 -5.67 -6.87
C GLY A 361 -13.62 -6.37 -8.16
N PHE A 362 -14.92 -6.49 -8.39
CA PHE A 362 -15.48 -7.02 -9.63
C PHE A 362 -16.09 -5.88 -10.44
N LEU A 363 -15.41 -5.47 -11.51
CA LEU A 363 -15.85 -4.36 -12.36
C LEU A 363 -16.80 -4.84 -13.45
N ILE A 364 -17.89 -4.15 -13.63
CA ILE A 364 -18.87 -4.41 -14.70
C ILE A 364 -19.03 -3.15 -15.55
N THR A 365 -18.81 -3.25 -16.85
CA THR A 365 -19.14 -2.20 -17.81
C THR A 365 -20.40 -2.56 -18.56
N THR A 366 -21.37 -1.67 -18.60
CA THR A 366 -22.62 -1.86 -19.32
C THR A 366 -22.47 -1.40 -20.77
N LYS A 367 -22.94 -2.20 -21.75
CA LYS A 367 -22.94 -1.82 -23.16
C LYS A 367 -24.02 -0.80 -23.51
N GLU A 368 -25.06 -0.70 -22.68
CA GLU A 368 -26.13 0.26 -22.79
C GLU A 368 -26.02 1.36 -21.73
N ASN A 369 -26.61 2.51 -21.95
CA ASN A 369 -26.64 3.62 -20.98
C ASN A 369 -27.66 3.37 -19.85
N ASN A 370 -27.50 2.26 -19.14
CA ASN A 370 -28.42 1.82 -18.07
C ASN A 370 -27.73 1.64 -16.71
N ARG A 371 -26.47 2.07 -16.56
CA ARG A 371 -25.67 1.92 -15.35
C ARG A 371 -26.43 2.35 -14.09
N ASN A 372 -27.03 3.55 -14.07
CA ASN A 372 -27.71 4.07 -12.89
C ASN A 372 -28.88 3.18 -12.45
N ARG A 373 -29.61 2.60 -13.41
CA ARG A 373 -30.71 1.68 -13.13
C ARG A 373 -30.21 0.36 -12.54
N ILE A 374 -29.08 -0.16 -13.03
CA ILE A 374 -28.48 -1.38 -12.49
C ILE A 374 -27.96 -1.11 -11.07
N VAL A 375 -27.26 0.00 -10.84
CA VAL A 375 -26.78 0.41 -9.52
C VAL A 375 -27.94 0.50 -8.53
N GLN A 376 -29.01 1.23 -8.88
CA GLN A 376 -30.16 1.36 -8.01
C GLN A 376 -30.80 0.00 -7.69
N TYR A 377 -30.93 -0.88 -8.68
CA TYR A 377 -31.48 -2.22 -8.48
C TYR A 377 -30.63 -3.05 -7.52
N LEU A 378 -29.30 -2.99 -7.63
CA LEU A 378 -28.39 -3.71 -6.73
C LEU A 378 -28.47 -3.17 -5.29
N GLU A 379 -28.45 -1.84 -5.12
CA GLU A 379 -28.56 -1.20 -3.81
C GLU A 379 -29.94 -1.52 -3.14
N ASP A 380 -31.04 -1.49 -3.91
CA ASP A 380 -32.38 -1.86 -3.42
C ASP A 380 -32.47 -3.35 -3.00
N ASN A 381 -31.57 -4.19 -3.53
CA ASN A 381 -31.44 -5.61 -3.16
C ASN A 381 -30.30 -5.87 -2.17
N ASN A 382 -29.87 -4.85 -1.42
CA ASN A 382 -28.83 -4.95 -0.39
C ASN A 382 -27.44 -5.33 -0.93
N ILE A 383 -27.15 -5.10 -2.21
CA ILE A 383 -25.83 -5.28 -2.81
C ILE A 383 -25.20 -3.90 -3.01
N GLN A 384 -24.27 -3.56 -2.15
CA GLN A 384 -23.60 -2.27 -2.19
C GLN A 384 -22.65 -2.18 -3.38
N THR A 385 -22.70 -1.05 -4.08
CA THR A 385 -21.93 -0.79 -5.29
C THR A 385 -20.97 0.39 -5.11
N LYS A 386 -19.97 0.47 -5.99
CA LYS A 386 -19.04 1.59 -6.07
C LYS A 386 -18.75 1.88 -7.55
N ILE A 387 -18.60 3.16 -7.90
CA ILE A 387 -18.13 3.56 -9.22
C ILE A 387 -16.61 3.41 -9.29
N LEU A 388 -16.09 2.97 -10.44
CA LEU A 388 -14.66 3.10 -10.70
C LEU A 388 -14.33 4.60 -10.82
N LEU A 389 -13.34 5.04 -10.06
CA LEU A 389 -12.95 6.44 -10.00
C LEU A 389 -12.18 6.82 -11.28
N ASN A 390 -12.70 7.81 -12.00
CA ASN A 390 -11.92 8.56 -12.97
C ASN A 390 -11.47 9.86 -12.29
N ILE A 391 -10.23 10.26 -12.52
CA ILE A 391 -9.70 11.55 -12.06
C ILE A 391 -10.34 12.63 -12.96
N HIS A 392 -11.61 12.95 -12.72
CA HIS A 392 -12.21 14.17 -13.23
C HIS A 392 -11.75 15.30 -12.30
N VAL A 393 -10.54 15.79 -12.51
CA VAL A 393 -10.14 17.05 -11.91
C VAL A 393 -10.93 18.12 -12.63
N LEU A 394 -12.01 18.58 -11.99
CA LEU A 394 -12.66 19.83 -12.38
C LEU A 394 -11.68 20.96 -12.04
N ILE A 395 -10.67 21.15 -12.88
CA ILE A 395 -9.89 22.38 -12.91
C ILE A 395 -10.82 23.41 -13.56
N LYS A 396 -11.47 24.22 -12.72
CA LYS A 396 -12.11 25.44 -13.20
C LYS A 396 -11.06 26.51 -13.42
#